data_4a7d30c86730459af2601d9b145858bb
#
_entry.id   4a7d30c86730459af2601d9b145858bb
#
_cell.length_a   1.000
_cell.length_b   1.000
_cell.length_c   1.000
_cell.angle_alpha   90.00
_cell.angle_beta   90.00
_cell.angle_gamma   90.00
#
_symmetry.space_group_name_H-M   'P 1'
#
loop_
_entity.id
_entity.type
_entity.pdbx_description
1 polymer ?
#
loop_
_entity_poly.entity_id
_entity_poly.type
_entity_poly.pdbx_seq_one_letter_code
_entity_poly.pdbx_strand_id
1 'polypeptide(L)'
;MKPTTVHTTHRAITRNVLCIALCACIVSAFISACAFVPTASNFPRDKVRLGMNTKEVRGIMGKPFSEDTFLEGEKRVDVLHYKEAVRVKTQGFILTTSLRFENDSLTAITQNEKMVDEVTRESKVQQ
;
A
#
# COMPACT_ATOMS: atom_id res chain seq x y z
N MET A 1 -43.26 -53.25 -28.76
CA MET A 1 -43.35 -51.80 -28.62
C MET A 1 -42.43 -51.35 -27.48
N LYS A 2 -41.38 -50.61 -27.78
CA LYS A 2 -40.38 -50.13 -26.81
C LYS A 2 -40.71 -48.72 -26.40
N PRO A 3 -40.73 -48.35 -25.10
CA PRO A 3 -40.76 -46.98 -24.70
C PRO A 3 -39.33 -46.43 -24.56
N THR A 4 -39.17 -45.44 -25.15
CA THR A 4 -38.15 -44.53 -25.56
C THR A 4 -37.42 -43.87 -24.38
N THR A 5 -36.13 -43.86 -24.53
CA THR A 5 -35.07 -43.18 -23.81
C THR A 5 -35.26 -41.65 -23.77
N VAL A 6 -35.85 -41.10 -22.70
CA VAL A 6 -35.92 -39.63 -22.46
C VAL A 6 -35.12 -39.19 -21.24
N HIS A 7 -34.56 -40.13 -20.48
CA HIS A 7 -33.90 -39.79 -19.20
C HIS A 7 -32.44 -39.29 -19.29
N THR A 8 -31.79 -39.40 -20.44
CA THR A 8 -30.34 -39.11 -20.54
C THR A 8 -30.04 -37.64 -20.83
N THR A 9 -30.96 -36.94 -21.50
CA THR A 9 -30.76 -35.54 -21.92
C THR A 9 -30.88 -34.55 -20.76
N HIS A 10 -31.75 -34.80 -19.79
CA HIS A 10 -31.94 -33.92 -18.64
C HIS A 10 -30.74 -33.87 -17.69
N ARG A 11 -30.01 -34.98 -17.53
CA ARG A 11 -28.83 -35.02 -16.66
C ARG A 11 -27.62 -34.27 -17.22
N ALA A 12 -27.47 -34.20 -18.52
CA ALA A 12 -26.39 -33.48 -19.18
C ALA A 12 -26.61 -31.95 -19.12
N ILE A 13 -27.86 -31.51 -19.29
CA ILE A 13 -28.25 -30.10 -19.26
C ILE A 13 -28.09 -29.53 -17.85
N THR A 14 -28.56 -30.26 -16.82
CA THR A 14 -28.41 -29.83 -15.42
C THR A 14 -26.95 -29.73 -14.99
N ARG A 15 -26.09 -30.61 -15.44
CA ARG A 15 -24.66 -30.61 -15.12
C ARG A 15 -23.92 -29.41 -15.76
N ASN A 16 -24.27 -29.08 -17.01
CA ASN A 16 -23.69 -27.91 -17.68
C ASN A 16 -24.19 -26.59 -17.10
N VAL A 17 -25.47 -26.49 -16.75
CA VAL A 17 -26.03 -25.28 -16.07
C VAL A 17 -25.40 -25.09 -14.69
N LEU A 18 -25.17 -26.16 -13.95
CA LEU A 18 -24.50 -26.10 -12.65
C LEU A 18 -23.05 -25.65 -12.75
N CYS A 19 -22.30 -26.13 -13.76
CA CYS A 19 -20.92 -25.68 -14.02
C CYS A 19 -20.85 -24.21 -14.43
N ILE A 20 -21.77 -23.74 -15.28
CA ILE A 20 -21.85 -22.33 -15.69
C ILE A 20 -22.18 -21.43 -14.49
N ALA A 21 -23.10 -21.82 -13.64
CA ALA A 21 -23.46 -21.10 -12.42
C ALA A 21 -22.29 -21.03 -11.43
N LEU A 22 -21.54 -22.12 -11.24
CA LEU A 22 -20.34 -22.17 -10.41
C LEU A 22 -19.22 -21.29 -10.96
N CYS A 23 -18.97 -21.31 -12.27
CA CYS A 23 -17.99 -20.44 -12.92
C CYS A 23 -18.35 -18.95 -12.78
N ALA A 24 -19.63 -18.60 -12.94
CA ALA A 24 -20.13 -17.23 -12.78
C ALA A 24 -19.92 -16.71 -11.33
N CYS A 25 -20.13 -17.56 -10.33
CA CYS A 25 -19.87 -17.21 -8.91
C CYS A 25 -18.37 -16.99 -8.62
N ILE A 26 -17.48 -17.75 -9.25
CA ILE A 26 -16.04 -17.62 -9.06
C ILE A 26 -15.53 -16.31 -9.70
N VAL A 27 -16.03 -15.96 -10.89
CA VAL A 27 -15.63 -14.72 -11.58
C VAL A 27 -16.08 -13.47 -10.81
N SER A 28 -17.25 -13.48 -10.17
CA SER A 28 -17.76 -12.34 -9.39
C SER A 28 -16.99 -12.10 -8.10
N ALA A 29 -16.29 -13.09 -7.56
CA ALA A 29 -15.49 -12.96 -6.33
C ALA A 29 -14.16 -12.18 -6.53
N PHE A 30 -13.68 -12.03 -7.76
CA PHE A 30 -12.41 -11.37 -8.05
C PHE A 30 -12.50 -9.84 -8.28
N ILE A 31 -13.70 -9.25 -8.31
CA ILE A 31 -13.88 -7.83 -8.67
C ILE A 31 -13.82 -6.90 -7.46
N SER A 32 -13.77 -7.41 -6.23
CA SER A 32 -13.74 -6.59 -5.00
C SER A 32 -12.32 -6.31 -4.51
N ALA A 33 -11.40 -5.89 -5.38
CA ALA A 33 -10.17 -5.25 -4.96
C ALA A 33 -10.46 -3.77 -4.60
N CYS A 34 -11.22 -3.55 -3.53
CA CYS A 34 -11.29 -2.22 -2.91
C CYS A 34 -9.90 -1.88 -2.39
N ALA A 35 -9.24 -0.90 -3.00
CA ALA A 35 -8.02 -0.31 -2.47
C ALA A 35 -8.35 0.27 -1.09
N PHE A 36 -7.99 -0.45 -0.03
CA PHE A 36 -8.16 0.01 1.34
C PHE A 36 -7.10 1.09 1.62
N VAL A 37 -7.55 2.34 1.79
CA VAL A 37 -6.67 3.42 2.25
C VAL A 37 -6.74 3.44 3.78
N PRO A 38 -5.62 3.23 4.48
CA PRO A 38 -5.62 3.19 5.94
C PRO A 38 -6.03 4.53 6.53
N THR A 39 -6.67 4.50 7.71
CA THR A 39 -7.09 5.67 8.47
C THR A 39 -6.04 6.17 9.45
N ALA A 40 -4.93 5.45 9.59
CA ALA A 40 -3.81 5.78 10.45
C ALA A 40 -2.49 5.44 9.75
N SER A 41 -1.40 6.03 10.23
CA SER A 41 -0.05 5.71 9.73
C SER A 41 0.30 4.24 9.97
N ASN A 42 0.87 3.60 8.94
CA ASN A 42 1.44 2.26 9.02
C ASN A 42 2.90 2.25 9.49
N PHE A 43 3.42 3.40 9.93
CA PHE A 43 4.79 3.49 10.42
C PHE A 43 5.00 2.57 11.65
N PRO A 44 5.94 1.61 11.59
CA PRO A 44 6.14 0.60 12.64
C PRO A 44 6.95 1.19 13.83
N ARG A 45 6.29 2.02 14.65
CA ARG A 45 6.90 2.72 15.79
C ARG A 45 7.50 1.78 16.85
N ASP A 46 7.01 0.57 16.92
CA ASP A 46 7.50 -0.49 17.81
C ASP A 46 8.81 -1.13 17.34
N LYS A 47 9.07 -1.10 16.04
CA LYS A 47 10.22 -1.75 15.39
C LYS A 47 11.35 -0.79 15.04
N VAL A 48 11.02 0.46 14.63
CA VAL A 48 12.02 1.47 14.25
C VAL A 48 12.34 2.34 15.48
N ARG A 49 13.60 2.32 15.91
CA ARG A 49 14.07 3.01 17.11
C ARG A 49 15.29 3.85 16.82
N LEU A 50 15.47 4.92 17.60
CA LEU A 50 16.69 5.72 17.55
C LEU A 50 17.93 4.84 17.81
N GLY A 51 19.04 5.16 17.15
CA GLY A 51 20.28 4.41 17.19
C GLY A 51 20.40 3.28 16.15
N MET A 52 19.33 2.88 15.49
CA MET A 52 19.38 1.92 14.40
C MET A 52 20.17 2.47 13.20
N ASN A 53 20.87 1.59 12.49
CA ASN A 53 21.56 1.97 11.25
C ASN A 53 20.62 1.97 10.05
N THR A 54 21.06 2.59 8.95
CA THR A 54 20.29 2.72 7.71
C THR A 54 19.85 1.36 7.15
N LYS A 55 20.71 0.33 7.24
CA LYS A 55 20.43 -1.01 6.71
C LYS A 55 19.32 -1.71 7.51
N GLU A 56 19.33 -1.60 8.84
CA GLU A 56 18.31 -2.16 9.72
C GLU A 56 16.95 -1.51 9.44
N VAL A 57 16.91 -0.19 9.34
CA VAL A 57 15.67 0.55 9.03
C VAL A 57 15.13 0.19 7.65
N ARG A 58 15.99 0.09 6.62
CA ARG A 58 15.57 -0.36 5.28
C ARG A 58 15.08 -1.82 5.28
N GLY A 59 15.61 -2.67 6.16
CA GLY A 59 15.12 -4.03 6.33
C GLY A 59 13.68 -4.09 6.86
N ILE A 60 13.29 -3.12 7.70
CA ILE A 60 11.95 -3.01 8.28
C ILE A 60 10.98 -2.25 7.35
N MET A 61 11.41 -1.10 6.83
CA MET A 61 10.58 -0.14 6.08
C MET A 61 10.60 -0.37 4.57
N GLY A 62 11.59 -1.13 4.06
CA GLY A 62 11.81 -1.29 2.64
C GLY A 62 12.50 -0.07 1.99
N LYS A 63 12.31 0.09 0.68
CA LYS A 63 12.91 1.19 -0.10
C LYS A 63 12.21 2.51 0.20
N PRO A 64 12.95 3.60 0.53
CA PRO A 64 12.38 4.92 0.72
C PRO A 64 11.87 5.52 -0.60
N PHE A 65 10.94 6.48 -0.52
CA PHE A 65 10.46 7.27 -1.65
C PHE A 65 11.56 8.16 -2.23
N SER A 66 12.30 8.84 -1.34
CA SER A 66 13.49 9.64 -1.68
C SER A 66 14.48 9.60 -0.54
N GLU A 67 15.74 9.93 -0.85
CA GLU A 67 16.78 10.11 0.15
C GLU A 67 17.64 11.31 -0.18
N ASP A 68 18.05 12.02 0.86
CA ASP A 68 18.97 13.14 0.80
C ASP A 68 20.23 12.78 1.58
N THR A 69 21.39 13.11 1.03
CA THR A 69 22.69 12.94 1.71
C THR A 69 23.46 14.25 1.64
N PHE A 70 23.91 14.73 2.77
CA PHE A 70 24.70 15.96 2.88
C PHE A 70 25.66 15.92 4.07
N LEU A 71 26.58 16.88 4.13
CA LEU A 71 27.48 17.06 5.26
C LEU A 71 26.99 18.23 6.11
N GLU A 72 26.93 17.99 7.41
CA GLU A 72 26.65 19.02 8.43
C GLU A 72 27.87 19.12 9.34
N GLY A 73 28.74 20.10 9.04
CA GLY A 73 30.10 20.12 9.56
C GLY A 73 30.90 18.91 9.08
N GLU A 74 31.44 18.13 10.00
CA GLU A 74 32.18 16.89 9.70
C GLU A 74 31.31 15.63 9.73
N LYS A 75 30.02 15.77 10.04
CA LYS A 75 29.08 14.63 10.11
C LYS A 75 28.41 14.40 8.78
N ARG A 76 28.40 13.14 8.34
CA ARG A 76 27.53 12.72 7.24
C ARG A 76 26.11 12.57 7.75
N VAL A 77 25.18 13.23 7.07
CA VAL A 77 23.75 13.15 7.36
C VAL A 77 23.05 12.51 6.16
N ASP A 78 22.33 11.44 6.42
CA ASP A 78 21.42 10.80 5.45
C ASP A 78 19.98 10.95 5.96
N VAL A 79 19.06 11.36 5.08
CA VAL A 79 17.64 11.48 5.43
C VAL A 79 16.82 10.60 4.48
N LEU A 80 16.13 9.62 5.04
CA LEU A 80 15.24 8.74 4.28
C LEU A 80 13.80 9.21 4.40
N HIS A 81 13.13 9.41 3.29
CA HIS A 81 11.74 9.85 3.24
C HIS A 81 10.82 8.72 2.78
N TYR A 82 9.83 8.40 3.61
CA TYR A 82 8.77 7.44 3.31
C TYR A 82 7.45 8.18 3.21
N LYS A 83 6.68 7.91 2.14
CA LYS A 83 5.37 8.52 1.91
C LYS A 83 4.28 7.47 1.98
N GLU A 84 3.19 7.79 2.66
CA GLU A 84 1.98 6.98 2.69
C GLU A 84 0.74 7.85 2.51
N ALA A 85 -0.27 7.29 1.84
CA ALA A 85 -1.59 7.93 1.75
C ALA A 85 -2.43 7.47 2.93
N VAL A 86 -3.00 8.42 3.65
CA VAL A 86 -3.87 8.18 4.81
C VAL A 86 -5.19 8.89 4.57
N ARG A 87 -6.29 8.29 5.02
CA ARG A 87 -7.61 8.91 4.94
C ARG A 87 -8.18 9.09 6.34
N VAL A 88 -8.58 10.32 6.67
CA VAL A 88 -9.29 10.63 7.89
C VAL A 88 -10.67 11.15 7.53
N LYS A 89 -11.73 10.39 7.86
CA LYS A 89 -13.10 10.65 7.40
C LYS A 89 -13.16 10.71 5.86
N THR A 90 -13.52 11.88 5.30
CA THR A 90 -13.63 12.12 3.85
C THR A 90 -12.39 12.76 3.24
N GLN A 91 -11.41 13.17 4.05
CA GLN A 91 -10.21 13.87 3.60
C GLN A 91 -9.03 12.91 3.45
N GLY A 92 -8.29 13.07 2.34
CA GLY A 92 -7.05 12.36 2.07
C GLY A 92 -5.83 13.21 2.45
N PHE A 93 -4.83 12.57 3.04
CA PHE A 93 -3.55 13.19 3.42
C PHE A 93 -2.40 12.37 2.87
N ILE A 94 -1.32 13.03 2.53
CA ILE A 94 -0.03 12.40 2.31
C ILE A 94 0.81 12.61 3.57
N LEU A 95 1.11 11.52 4.24
CA LEU A 95 1.99 11.53 5.40
C LEU A 95 3.41 11.20 4.95
N THR A 96 4.35 12.09 5.25
CA THR A 96 5.78 11.90 4.96
C THR A 96 6.51 11.66 6.27
N THR A 97 7.08 10.46 6.43
CA THR A 97 7.96 10.12 7.54
C THR A 97 9.40 10.31 7.10
N SER A 98 10.13 11.21 7.75
CA SER A 98 11.54 11.50 7.50
C SER A 98 12.38 10.95 8.63
N LEU A 99 13.35 10.11 8.28
CA LEU A 99 14.28 9.44 9.19
C LEU A 99 15.66 10.01 8.96
N ARG A 100 16.20 10.76 9.94
CA ARG A 100 17.51 11.40 9.88
C ARG A 100 18.55 10.53 10.57
N PHE A 101 19.62 10.25 9.84
CA PHE A 101 20.78 9.49 10.32
C PHE A 101 22.00 10.41 10.37
N GLU A 102 22.75 10.35 11.45
CA GLU A 102 24.07 10.99 11.58
C GLU A 102 25.12 9.89 11.74
N ASN A 103 26.09 9.85 10.83
CA ASN A 103 27.12 8.82 10.81
C ASN A 103 26.51 7.39 10.90
N ASP A 104 25.48 7.13 10.07
CA ASP A 104 24.74 5.87 9.99
C ASP A 104 23.99 5.47 11.28
N SER A 105 23.67 6.40 12.14
CA SER A 105 22.83 6.18 13.33
C SER A 105 21.57 7.02 13.27
N LEU A 106 20.39 6.43 13.43
CA LEU A 106 19.09 7.14 13.43
C LEU A 106 18.99 8.07 14.62
N THR A 107 18.96 9.38 14.39
CA THR A 107 18.94 10.42 15.41
C THR A 107 17.60 11.13 15.53
N ALA A 108 16.79 11.16 14.46
CA ALA A 108 15.48 11.79 14.50
C ALA A 108 14.46 11.09 13.58
N ILE A 109 13.21 11.08 14.03
CA ILE A 109 12.03 10.62 13.30
C ILE A 109 11.03 11.77 13.28
N THR A 110 10.71 12.28 12.09
CA THR A 110 9.76 13.38 11.91
C THR A 110 8.64 12.93 10.98
N GLN A 111 7.41 13.28 11.32
CA GLN A 111 6.25 13.03 10.45
C GLN A 111 5.59 14.37 10.10
N ASN A 112 5.35 14.57 8.81
CA ASN A 112 4.68 15.74 8.28
C ASN A 112 3.49 15.29 7.43
N GLU A 113 2.34 15.93 7.61
CA GLU A 113 1.13 15.66 6.85
C GLU A 113 0.80 16.83 5.92
N LYS A 114 0.40 16.50 4.68
CA LYS A 114 -0.14 17.47 3.73
C LYS A 114 -1.47 16.96 3.18
N MET A 115 -2.46 17.85 3.06
CA MET A 115 -3.72 17.51 2.40
C MET A 115 -3.50 17.22 0.91
N VAL A 116 -4.22 16.25 0.38
CA VAL A 116 -4.11 15.87 -1.05
C VAL A 116 -4.44 17.05 -1.98
N ASP A 117 -5.39 17.90 -1.59
CA ASP A 117 -5.78 19.09 -2.36
C ASP A 117 -4.65 20.14 -2.45
N GLU A 118 -3.83 20.29 -1.42
CA GLU A 118 -2.66 21.18 -1.42
C GLU A 118 -1.57 20.65 -2.35
N VAL A 119 -1.28 19.35 -2.29
CA VAL A 119 -0.29 18.69 -3.17
C VAL A 119 -0.68 18.87 -4.65
N THR A 120 -1.97 18.77 -4.97
CA THR A 120 -2.47 18.96 -6.33
C THR A 120 -2.34 20.42 -6.81
N ARG A 121 -2.46 21.40 -5.92
CA ARG A 121 -2.27 22.83 -6.24
C ARG A 121 -0.80 23.16 -6.48
N GLU A 122 0.11 22.70 -5.61
CA GLU A 122 1.56 22.92 -5.76
C GLU A 122 2.08 22.36 -7.10
N SER A 123 1.64 21.16 -7.49
CA SER A 123 2.08 20.54 -8.76
C SER A 123 1.60 21.29 -10.02
N LYS A 124 0.49 22.03 -9.95
CA LYS A 124 -0.02 22.85 -11.06
C LYS A 124 0.69 24.20 -11.21
N VAL A 125 1.30 24.70 -10.14
CA VAL A 125 2.02 26.00 -10.16
C VAL A 125 3.44 25.84 -10.73
N GLN A 126 4.00 24.62 -10.76
CA GLN A 126 5.34 24.34 -11.28
C GLN A 126 5.36 23.97 -12.79
N GLN A 127 4.22 24.01 -13.47
CA GLN A 127 4.09 23.85 -14.93
C GLN A 127 3.88 25.21 -15.60
#